data_679929e113ca0ebf5de92193d4c242c7
#
_entry.id   679929e113ca0ebf5de92193d4c242c7
#
_cell.length_a   1.000
_cell.length_b   1.000
_cell.length_c   1.000
_cell.angle_alpha   90.00
_cell.angle_beta   90.00
_cell.angle_gamma   90.00
#
_symmetry.space_group_name_H-M   'P 1'
#
loop_
_entity.id
_entity.type
_entity.pdbx_description
1 polymer ?
#
loop_
_entity_poly.entity_id
_entity_poly.type
_entity_poly.pdbx_seq_one_letter_code
_entity_poly.pdbx_strand_id
1 'polypeptide(L)'
;MVSEKILALKKDTNEITSNPILDSISIDVIKYFEYNIANPLFQDKLKKIESYLNIPITISIDDHWKSLFNEYIEAYAFWYISRKVYIERVPEASQNRPDYKMKFEDNDYYLEVKSPFHLNTDSNYCQDQEKGLEIQIDIEEQVDSGVSVAMGSQVHQPYNNGRSNYKPNSKIVIIEGIVNKVMQNFKAGQYTLGDTLLLVDLRQLGLSAKPNFSAMPVYNESAMGKQCICSGELWNAAFAQVGNPIYYFPMDYSYGNIEGKIRVEGILIQYPKIRAVIFQTESMNAEKYTLVGFARTDDCKMMKLLKVICEYYNDDSNSRRMYLEN
;
A
#
# COMPACT_ATOMS: atom_id res chain seq x y z
N MET A 1 -1.04 -0.16 28.36
CA MET A 1 -0.31 -0.70 27.19
C MET A 1 -0.75 0.04 25.92
N VAL A 2 0.11 0.11 24.91
CA VAL A 2 -0.20 0.78 23.61
C VAL A 2 -1.39 0.09 22.94
N SER A 3 -1.43 -1.25 22.95
CA SER A 3 -2.53 -2.04 22.41
C SER A 3 -3.88 -1.71 23.04
N GLU A 4 -3.93 -1.50 24.35
CA GLU A 4 -5.16 -1.11 25.06
C GLU A 4 -5.62 0.29 24.68
N LYS A 5 -4.67 1.24 24.54
CA LYS A 5 -4.98 2.60 24.09
C LYS A 5 -5.58 2.58 22.68
N ILE A 6 -4.97 1.84 21.75
CA ILE A 6 -5.50 1.70 20.38
C ILE A 6 -6.90 1.09 20.39
N LEU A 7 -7.11 0.02 21.21
CA LEU A 7 -8.43 -0.60 21.33
C LEU A 7 -9.48 0.33 21.91
N ALA A 8 -9.13 1.15 22.91
CA ALA A 8 -10.04 2.15 23.46
C ALA A 8 -10.43 3.17 22.40
N LEU A 9 -9.45 3.72 21.69
CA LEU A 9 -9.69 4.68 20.61
C LEU A 9 -10.53 4.09 19.47
N LYS A 10 -10.31 2.83 19.09
CA LYS A 10 -11.15 2.15 18.09
C LYS A 10 -12.60 2.02 18.53
N LYS A 11 -12.86 1.81 19.83
CA LYS A 11 -14.22 1.69 20.37
C LYS A 11 -14.92 3.04 20.42
N ASP A 12 -14.22 4.09 20.83
CA ASP A 12 -14.77 5.45 20.95
C ASP A 12 -15.15 6.05 19.59
N THR A 13 -14.51 5.61 18.51
CA THR A 13 -14.75 6.07 17.14
C THR A 13 -15.78 5.23 16.37
N ASN A 14 -16.20 4.08 16.90
CA ASN A 14 -17.03 3.12 16.16
C ASN A 14 -18.51 3.53 15.95
N GLU A 15 -18.96 4.62 16.55
CA GLU A 15 -20.37 5.00 16.39
C GLU A 15 -20.62 5.96 15.23
N ILE A 16 -19.66 6.75 14.79
CA ILE A 16 -19.88 7.73 13.70
C ILE A 16 -18.69 7.88 12.73
N THR A 17 -17.44 7.71 13.17
CA THR A 17 -16.27 7.86 12.28
C THR A 17 -15.15 6.92 12.66
N SER A 18 -14.94 5.85 11.90
CA SER A 18 -13.75 5.02 12.07
C SER A 18 -12.50 5.82 11.65
N ASN A 19 -11.48 5.84 12.50
CA ASN A 19 -10.18 6.36 12.08
C ASN A 19 -9.47 5.28 11.25
N PRO A 20 -9.35 5.44 9.92
CA PRO A 20 -8.84 4.39 9.03
C PRO A 20 -7.37 4.04 9.31
N ILE A 21 -6.61 4.94 9.89
CA ILE A 21 -5.24 4.66 10.32
C ILE A 21 -5.24 3.68 11.47
N LEU A 22 -6.07 3.91 12.48
CA LEU A 22 -6.22 2.99 13.61
C LEU A 22 -6.74 1.63 13.15
N ASP A 23 -7.70 1.62 12.22
CA ASP A 23 -8.27 0.38 11.66
C ASP A 23 -7.21 -0.46 10.92
N SER A 24 -6.26 0.20 10.27
CA SER A 24 -5.15 -0.45 9.56
C SER A 24 -4.07 -1.01 10.51
N ILE A 25 -4.12 -0.72 11.82
CA ILE A 25 -3.17 -1.24 12.80
C ILE A 25 -3.67 -2.56 13.38
N SER A 26 -2.90 -3.62 13.20
CA SER A 26 -3.16 -4.92 13.84
C SER A 26 -2.82 -4.88 15.33
N ILE A 27 -3.82 -5.12 16.17
CA ILE A 27 -3.63 -5.19 17.62
C ILE A 27 -2.72 -6.36 18.03
N ASP A 28 -2.79 -7.48 17.34
CA ASP A 28 -1.96 -8.64 17.64
C ASP A 28 -0.48 -8.39 17.35
N VAL A 29 -0.19 -7.59 16.31
CA VAL A 29 1.19 -7.15 16.03
C VAL A 29 1.69 -6.21 17.13
N ILE A 30 0.88 -5.25 17.58
CA ILE A 30 1.26 -4.36 18.70
C ILE A 30 1.49 -5.17 19.99
N LYS A 31 0.62 -6.12 20.32
CA LYS A 31 0.81 -7.02 21.46
C LYS A 31 2.11 -7.84 21.35
N TYR A 32 2.45 -8.29 20.14
CA TYR A 32 3.72 -8.97 19.91
C TYR A 32 4.91 -8.03 20.20
N PHE A 33 4.85 -6.77 19.80
CA PHE A 33 5.89 -5.78 20.10
C PHE A 33 5.99 -5.54 21.62
N GLU A 34 4.86 -5.42 22.31
CA GLU A 34 4.82 -5.27 23.77
C GLU A 34 5.41 -6.48 24.50
N TYR A 35 5.10 -7.68 24.06
CA TYR A 35 5.64 -8.91 24.61
C TYR A 35 7.16 -9.02 24.40
N ASN A 36 7.66 -8.54 23.27
CA ASN A 36 9.07 -8.57 22.90
C ASN A 36 9.79 -7.22 23.14
N ILE A 37 9.38 -6.47 24.15
CA ILE A 37 9.86 -5.11 24.44
C ILE A 37 11.37 -5.06 24.78
N ALA A 38 11.99 -6.18 25.09
CA ALA A 38 13.44 -6.29 25.25
C ALA A 38 14.20 -6.01 23.94
N ASN A 39 13.55 -6.12 22.78
CA ASN A 39 14.12 -5.69 21.51
C ASN A 39 14.11 -4.15 21.45
N PRO A 40 15.30 -3.50 21.33
CA PRO A 40 15.40 -2.04 21.33
C PRO A 40 14.57 -1.36 20.24
N LEU A 41 14.43 -2.02 19.08
CA LEU A 41 13.60 -1.50 17.98
C LEU A 41 12.14 -1.41 18.40
N PHE A 42 11.58 -2.49 18.97
CA PHE A 42 10.17 -2.49 19.38
C PHE A 42 9.92 -1.50 20.51
N GLN A 43 10.87 -1.39 21.45
CA GLN A 43 10.79 -0.39 22.52
C GLN A 43 10.74 1.03 21.98
N ASP A 44 11.63 1.38 21.03
CA ASP A 44 11.67 2.70 20.40
C ASP A 44 10.37 2.99 19.64
N LYS A 45 9.93 2.05 18.79
CA LYS A 45 8.72 2.19 17.99
C LYS A 45 7.45 2.31 18.85
N LEU A 46 7.32 1.50 19.89
CA LEU A 46 6.18 1.59 20.82
C LEU A 46 6.14 2.93 21.54
N LYS A 47 7.29 3.49 21.99
CA LYS A 47 7.36 4.81 22.61
C LYS A 47 6.90 5.91 21.64
N LYS A 48 7.34 5.85 20.39
CA LYS A 48 6.94 6.82 19.36
C LYS A 48 5.44 6.70 19.04
N ILE A 49 4.93 5.49 18.82
CA ILE A 49 3.50 5.24 18.61
C ILE A 49 2.69 5.78 19.79
N GLU A 50 3.11 5.49 21.03
CA GLU A 50 2.44 5.99 22.23
C GLU A 50 2.41 7.51 22.32
N SER A 51 3.49 8.17 21.91
CA SER A 51 3.55 9.64 21.91
C SER A 51 2.51 10.24 20.96
N TYR A 52 2.29 9.63 19.80
CA TYR A 52 1.26 10.06 18.85
C TYR A 52 -0.16 9.78 19.35
N LEU A 53 -0.39 8.66 20.05
CA LEU A 53 -1.69 8.32 20.63
C LEU A 53 -2.14 9.26 21.77
N ASN A 54 -1.22 9.98 22.39
CA ASN A 54 -1.52 10.94 23.45
C ASN A 54 -1.97 12.33 22.91
N ILE A 55 -1.91 12.54 21.59
CA ILE A 55 -2.41 13.76 20.95
C ILE A 55 -3.93 13.60 20.75
N PRO A 56 -4.73 14.62 21.05
CA PRO A 56 -6.18 14.56 20.89
C PRO A 56 -6.57 14.14 19.47
N ILE A 57 -7.53 13.24 19.35
CA ILE A 57 -8.09 12.82 18.05
C ILE A 57 -8.81 14.03 17.48
N THR A 58 -8.32 14.52 16.36
CA THR A 58 -9.04 15.47 15.52
C THR A 58 -9.65 14.70 14.36
N ILE A 59 -10.78 15.17 13.85
CA ILE A 59 -11.44 14.57 12.68
C ILE A 59 -10.51 14.61 11.46
N SER A 60 -9.61 15.58 11.39
CA SER A 60 -8.57 15.64 10.36
C SER A 60 -7.45 14.66 10.66
N ILE A 61 -7.06 13.90 9.63
CA ILE A 61 -5.84 13.09 9.65
C ILE A 61 -4.66 14.04 9.50
N ASP A 62 -4.13 14.50 10.61
CA ASP A 62 -2.96 15.33 10.61
C ASP A 62 -1.67 14.51 10.47
N ASP A 63 -0.54 15.22 10.28
CA ASP A 63 0.75 14.59 9.98
C ASP A 63 1.22 13.62 11.07
N HIS A 64 0.78 13.78 12.31
CA HIS A 64 1.18 12.87 13.38
C HIS A 64 0.51 11.48 13.28
N TRP A 65 -0.74 11.38 12.75
CA TRP A 65 -1.36 10.08 12.48
C TRP A 65 -0.64 9.32 11.38
N LYS A 66 -0.18 10.03 10.35
CA LYS A 66 0.68 9.45 9.30
C LYS A 66 2.00 8.98 9.89
N SER A 67 2.60 9.81 10.76
CA SER A 67 3.84 9.48 11.45
C SER A 67 3.69 8.28 12.37
N LEU A 68 2.57 8.18 13.10
CA LEU A 68 2.23 6.99 13.88
C LEU A 68 2.22 5.73 13.02
N PHE A 69 1.52 5.80 11.88
CA PHE A 69 1.40 4.66 10.99
C PHE A 69 2.76 4.29 10.37
N ASN A 70 3.59 5.27 10.01
CA ASN A 70 4.93 5.01 9.50
C ASN A 70 5.78 4.25 10.53
N GLU A 71 5.76 4.66 11.81
CA GLU A 71 6.47 3.95 12.87
C GLU A 71 5.97 2.50 13.04
N TYR A 72 4.65 2.31 12.93
CA TYR A 72 4.04 0.98 12.98
C TYR A 72 4.47 0.11 11.80
N ILE A 73 4.44 0.63 10.58
CA ILE A 73 4.79 -0.12 9.38
C ILE A 73 6.26 -0.50 9.33
N GLU A 74 7.16 0.39 9.72
CA GLU A 74 8.57 0.03 9.83
C GLU A 74 8.77 -1.13 10.83
N ALA A 75 8.17 -1.05 12.02
CA ALA A 75 8.23 -2.12 12.99
C ALA A 75 7.57 -3.42 12.49
N TYR A 76 6.44 -3.29 11.79
CA TYR A 76 5.75 -4.42 11.16
C TYR A 76 6.63 -5.11 10.10
N ALA A 77 7.26 -4.34 9.22
CA ALA A 77 8.15 -4.86 8.19
C ALA A 77 9.32 -5.63 8.82
N PHE A 78 9.93 -5.07 9.86
CA PHE A 78 10.97 -5.76 10.64
C PHE A 78 10.44 -7.07 11.22
N TRP A 79 9.33 -7.02 11.93
CA TRP A 79 8.71 -8.19 12.56
C TRP A 79 8.38 -9.29 11.54
N TYR A 80 7.81 -8.92 10.40
CA TYR A 80 7.42 -9.89 9.38
C TYR A 80 8.64 -10.55 8.72
N ILE A 81 9.64 -9.74 8.33
CA ILE A 81 10.82 -10.20 7.61
C ILE A 81 11.77 -10.97 8.53
N SER A 82 11.91 -10.58 9.80
CA SER A 82 12.80 -11.24 10.78
C SER A 82 12.45 -12.71 11.03
N ARG A 83 11.22 -13.11 10.71
CA ARG A 83 10.77 -14.51 10.78
C ARG A 83 11.27 -15.38 9.62
N LYS A 84 11.81 -14.75 8.59
CA LYS A 84 12.17 -15.41 7.33
C LYS A 84 13.65 -15.30 7.01
N VAL A 85 14.26 -14.14 7.32
CA VAL A 85 15.67 -13.87 7.10
C VAL A 85 16.23 -13.02 8.25
N TYR A 86 17.56 -13.04 8.42
CA TYR A 86 18.20 -12.13 9.36
C TYR A 86 18.03 -10.68 8.91
N ILE A 87 17.62 -9.82 9.84
CA ILE A 87 17.42 -8.39 9.61
C ILE A 87 17.84 -7.59 10.85
N GLU A 88 18.48 -6.46 10.64
CA GLU A 88 18.88 -5.52 11.68
C GLU A 88 18.62 -4.08 11.24
N ARG A 89 18.45 -3.17 12.20
CA ARG A 89 18.30 -1.75 11.92
C ARG A 89 19.61 -1.15 11.44
N VAL A 90 19.56 -0.35 10.38
CA VAL A 90 20.72 0.46 9.98
C VAL A 90 20.82 1.64 10.96
N PRO A 91 21.99 1.89 11.58
CA PRO A 91 22.15 3.03 12.48
C PRO A 91 21.88 4.35 11.77
N GLU A 92 21.13 5.22 12.45
CA GLU A 92 20.89 6.57 11.97
C GLU A 92 22.21 7.35 11.76
N ALA A 93 22.29 8.12 10.69
CA ALA A 93 23.42 8.96 10.39
C ALA A 93 22.92 10.31 9.84
N SER A 94 23.83 11.27 9.70
CA SER A 94 23.54 12.58 9.10
C SER A 94 23.06 12.50 7.65
N GLN A 95 23.32 11.41 6.96
CA GLN A 95 22.83 11.14 5.61
C GLN A 95 21.63 10.18 5.66
N ASN A 96 20.68 10.37 4.74
CA ASN A 96 19.56 9.44 4.60
C ASN A 96 20.10 8.03 4.28
N ARG A 97 19.69 7.05 5.06
CA ARG A 97 20.08 5.64 4.92
C ARG A 97 18.82 4.79 4.81
N PRO A 98 18.91 3.57 4.27
CA PRO A 98 17.82 2.60 4.33
C PRO A 98 17.51 2.23 5.79
N ASP A 99 16.29 1.81 6.06
CA ASP A 99 15.81 1.50 7.41
C ASP A 99 16.49 0.26 7.99
N TYR A 100 16.70 -0.76 7.17
CA TYR A 100 17.17 -2.07 7.61
C TYR A 100 18.26 -2.63 6.69
N LYS A 101 19.09 -3.49 7.30
CA LYS A 101 20.04 -4.37 6.62
C LYS A 101 19.55 -5.81 6.81
N MET A 102 19.51 -6.58 5.74
CA MET A 102 19.14 -7.99 5.73
C MET A 102 20.32 -8.83 5.28
N LYS A 103 20.38 -10.06 5.78
CA LYS A 103 21.36 -11.04 5.32
C LYS A 103 20.63 -12.28 4.80
N PHE A 104 20.92 -12.62 3.55
CA PHE A 104 20.35 -13.81 2.93
C PHE A 104 21.42 -14.53 2.10
N GLU A 105 21.59 -15.82 2.35
CA GLU A 105 22.77 -16.56 1.91
C GLU A 105 24.04 -15.78 2.36
N ASP A 106 25.02 -15.57 1.50
CA ASP A 106 26.26 -14.83 1.83
C ASP A 106 26.21 -13.37 1.37
N ASN A 107 25.02 -12.82 1.13
CA ASN A 107 24.86 -11.46 0.61
C ASN A 107 24.16 -10.55 1.63
N ASP A 108 24.60 -9.30 1.67
CA ASP A 108 23.96 -8.22 2.39
C ASP A 108 23.00 -7.47 1.44
N TYR A 109 21.80 -7.22 1.93
CA TYR A 109 20.77 -6.44 1.25
C TYR A 109 20.28 -5.34 2.17
N TYR A 110 19.76 -4.27 1.59
CA TYR A 110 19.17 -3.17 2.34
C TYR A 110 17.66 -3.09 2.05
N LEU A 111 16.89 -2.69 3.05
CA LEU A 111 15.45 -2.52 2.92
C LEU A 111 15.09 -1.08 3.31
N GLU A 112 14.42 -0.41 2.41
CA GLU A 112 13.76 0.87 2.65
C GLU A 112 12.26 0.64 2.71
N VAL A 113 11.59 1.19 3.70
CA VAL A 113 10.15 1.07 3.91
C VAL A 113 9.47 2.40 3.59
N LYS A 114 8.44 2.37 2.76
CA LYS A 114 7.61 3.52 2.43
C LYS A 114 6.14 3.21 2.65
N SER A 115 5.45 4.14 3.28
CA SER A 115 3.99 4.10 3.41
C SER A 115 3.40 5.35 2.75
N PRO A 116 3.14 5.30 1.43
CA PRO A 116 2.53 6.43 0.76
C PRO A 116 1.11 6.63 1.28
N PHE A 117 0.83 7.84 1.68
CA PHE A 117 -0.50 8.28 2.07
C PHE A 117 -1.24 8.89 0.86
N HIS A 118 -2.50 9.27 1.00
CA HIS A 118 -3.29 9.86 -0.08
C HIS A 118 -2.48 10.81 -0.97
N LEU A 119 -2.71 10.75 -2.27
CA LEU A 119 -1.95 11.54 -3.26
C LEU A 119 -2.12 13.04 -3.08
N ASN A 120 -3.27 13.46 -2.62
CA ASN A 120 -3.63 14.87 -2.53
C ASN A 120 -4.02 15.29 -1.14
N THR A 121 -3.08 15.35 -0.25
CA THR A 121 -3.21 16.10 1.00
C THR A 121 -4.46 15.79 1.85
N ASP A 122 -4.36 16.12 3.09
CA ASP A 122 -5.40 16.01 4.11
C ASP A 122 -6.74 16.63 3.71
N SER A 123 -6.73 17.66 2.85
CA SER A 123 -7.95 18.34 2.41
C SER A 123 -8.88 17.43 1.60
N ASN A 124 -8.37 16.57 0.73
CA ASN A 124 -9.23 15.68 -0.06
C ASN A 124 -9.75 14.52 0.75
N TYR A 125 -8.94 14.01 1.68
CA TYR A 125 -9.40 12.98 2.59
C TYR A 125 -10.49 13.52 3.53
N CYS A 126 -10.29 14.70 4.12
CA CYS A 126 -11.30 15.37 4.95
C CYS A 126 -12.59 15.64 4.16
N GLN A 127 -12.48 16.18 2.94
CA GLN A 127 -13.64 16.38 2.07
C GLN A 127 -14.38 15.07 1.74
N ASP A 128 -13.65 13.98 1.50
CA ASP A 128 -14.27 12.68 1.27
C ASP A 128 -14.96 12.16 2.54
N GLN A 129 -14.39 12.40 3.73
CA GLN A 129 -15.04 12.06 5.00
C GLN A 129 -16.28 12.92 5.27
N GLU A 130 -16.20 14.23 5.05
CA GLU A 130 -17.33 15.16 5.21
C GLU A 130 -18.50 14.74 4.31
N LYS A 131 -18.26 14.44 3.03
CA LYS A 131 -19.28 13.92 2.11
C LYS A 131 -19.87 12.58 2.56
N GLY A 132 -19.02 11.70 3.12
CA GLY A 132 -19.49 10.44 3.69
C GLY A 132 -20.46 10.64 4.84
N LEU A 133 -20.16 11.61 5.72
CA LEU A 133 -21.03 11.99 6.83
C LEU A 133 -22.34 12.62 6.35
N GLU A 134 -22.29 13.52 5.36
CA GLU A 134 -23.49 14.12 4.76
C GLU A 134 -24.42 13.03 4.21
N ILE A 135 -23.87 12.06 3.46
CA ILE A 135 -24.65 10.94 2.93
C ILE A 135 -25.26 10.08 4.04
N GLN A 136 -24.53 9.86 5.13
CA GLN A 136 -25.05 9.10 6.27
C GLN A 136 -26.20 9.82 6.95
N ILE A 137 -26.07 11.13 7.16
CA ILE A 137 -27.16 11.96 7.70
C ILE A 137 -28.38 11.92 6.80
N ASP A 138 -28.20 12.07 5.48
CA ASP A 138 -29.30 11.98 4.51
C ASP A 138 -30.02 10.62 4.57
N ILE A 139 -29.26 9.52 4.75
CA ILE A 139 -29.85 8.18 4.90
C ILE A 139 -30.66 8.08 6.18
N GLU A 140 -30.13 8.57 7.31
CA GLU A 140 -30.82 8.56 8.60
C GLU A 140 -32.12 9.38 8.54
N GLU A 141 -32.09 10.59 7.96
CA GLU A 141 -33.26 11.43 7.77
C GLU A 141 -34.33 10.75 6.89
N GLN A 142 -33.93 10.06 5.82
CA GLN A 142 -34.84 9.30 4.98
C GLN A 142 -35.49 8.15 5.74
N VAL A 143 -34.75 7.39 6.53
CA VAL A 143 -35.24 6.30 7.35
C VAL A 143 -36.23 6.84 8.41
N ASP A 144 -35.89 7.92 9.08
CA ASP A 144 -36.73 8.56 10.08
C ASP A 144 -38.04 9.12 9.49
N SER A 145 -38.00 9.55 8.22
CA SER A 145 -39.22 9.97 7.48
C SER A 145 -40.09 8.81 7.02
N GLY A 146 -39.73 7.57 7.32
CA GLY A 146 -40.50 6.36 7.02
C GLY A 146 -40.16 5.70 5.68
N VAL A 147 -39.05 6.06 5.05
CA VAL A 147 -38.57 5.36 3.85
C VAL A 147 -38.04 3.98 4.23
N SER A 148 -38.58 2.94 3.64
CA SER A 148 -38.26 1.54 4.01
C SER A 148 -36.85 1.12 3.60
N VAL A 149 -36.23 1.75 2.58
CA VAL A 149 -34.88 1.49 2.10
C VAL A 149 -34.27 2.81 1.64
N ALA A 150 -33.24 3.28 2.34
CA ALA A 150 -32.45 4.43 1.94
C ALA A 150 -31.07 3.97 1.51
N MET A 151 -30.50 4.53 0.44
CA MET A 151 -29.19 4.19 -0.08
C MET A 151 -28.43 5.44 -0.46
N GLY A 152 -27.15 5.50 -0.08
CA GLY A 152 -26.21 6.52 -0.52
C GLY A 152 -24.97 5.88 -1.14
N SER A 153 -24.27 6.61 -1.98
CA SER A 153 -23.00 6.16 -2.56
C SER A 153 -21.99 7.28 -2.63
N GLN A 154 -20.77 6.97 -2.30
CA GLN A 154 -19.64 7.89 -2.44
C GLN A 154 -18.51 7.23 -3.25
N VAL A 155 -17.86 8.00 -4.11
CA VAL A 155 -16.68 7.55 -4.84
C VAL A 155 -15.44 8.13 -4.16
N HIS A 156 -14.70 7.26 -3.50
CA HIS A 156 -13.42 7.59 -2.92
C HIS A 156 -12.31 7.55 -4.00
N GLN A 157 -11.43 8.56 -4.02
CA GLN A 157 -10.46 8.75 -5.10
C GLN A 157 -9.02 8.94 -4.58
N PRO A 158 -8.45 7.98 -3.87
CA PRO A 158 -7.14 8.14 -3.21
C PRO A 158 -5.97 8.33 -4.16
N TYR A 159 -6.14 7.96 -5.43
CA TYR A 159 -5.09 8.04 -6.46
C TYR A 159 -5.22 9.25 -7.37
N ASN A 160 -6.33 9.95 -7.34
CA ASN A 160 -6.58 11.08 -8.23
C ASN A 160 -5.87 12.33 -7.73
N ASN A 161 -4.93 12.86 -8.52
CA ASN A 161 -4.22 14.11 -8.23
C ASN A 161 -4.87 15.36 -8.89
N GLY A 162 -6.09 15.25 -9.36
CA GLY A 162 -6.81 16.33 -10.03
C GLY A 162 -6.23 16.74 -11.40
N ARG A 163 -5.15 16.10 -11.85
CA ARG A 163 -4.44 16.43 -13.10
C ARG A 163 -4.65 15.41 -14.22
N SER A 164 -5.42 14.37 -13.96
CA SER A 164 -5.66 13.30 -14.93
C SER A 164 -6.94 13.56 -15.71
N ASN A 165 -6.89 13.41 -17.03
CA ASN A 165 -8.07 13.38 -17.90
C ASN A 165 -8.79 12.02 -17.85
N TYR A 166 -8.26 11.07 -17.08
CA TYR A 166 -8.82 9.74 -16.89
C TYR A 166 -9.84 9.72 -15.74
N LYS A 167 -10.73 8.75 -15.80
CA LYS A 167 -11.71 8.55 -14.73
C LYS A 167 -10.98 8.29 -13.40
N PRO A 168 -11.46 8.84 -12.30
CA PRO A 168 -10.96 8.50 -10.97
C PRO A 168 -10.95 6.98 -10.76
N ASN A 169 -9.92 6.50 -10.07
CA ASN A 169 -9.72 5.05 -9.82
C ASN A 169 -9.56 4.18 -11.08
N SER A 170 -9.32 4.78 -12.23
CA SER A 170 -8.90 4.02 -13.39
C SER A 170 -7.52 3.39 -13.17
N LYS A 171 -7.24 2.26 -13.82
CA LYS A 171 -5.97 1.54 -13.64
C LYS A 171 -4.75 2.42 -13.90
N ILE A 172 -4.82 3.26 -14.93
CA ILE A 172 -3.72 4.19 -15.25
C ILE A 172 -3.48 5.21 -14.13
N VAL A 173 -4.57 5.74 -13.53
CA VAL A 173 -4.46 6.69 -12.40
C VAL A 173 -3.86 6.01 -11.17
N ILE A 174 -4.26 4.78 -10.89
CA ILE A 174 -3.72 3.98 -9.78
C ILE A 174 -2.21 3.74 -9.98
N ILE A 175 -1.81 3.25 -11.14
CA ILE A 175 -0.41 2.94 -11.47
C ILE A 175 0.45 4.21 -11.36
N GLU A 176 0.08 5.27 -12.06
CA GLU A 176 0.80 6.54 -12.04
C GLU A 176 0.82 7.16 -10.64
N GLY A 177 -0.28 7.02 -9.90
CA GLY A 177 -0.40 7.48 -8.52
C GLY A 177 0.58 6.79 -7.58
N ILE A 178 0.65 5.47 -7.60
CA ILE A 178 1.59 4.68 -6.80
C ILE A 178 3.03 5.11 -7.13
N VAL A 179 3.41 5.10 -8.41
CA VAL A 179 4.76 5.45 -8.85
C VAL A 179 5.14 6.85 -8.39
N ASN A 180 4.33 7.86 -8.73
CA ASN A 180 4.62 9.25 -8.40
C ASN A 180 4.76 9.47 -6.88
N LYS A 181 3.87 8.87 -6.07
CA LYS A 181 3.90 9.04 -4.62
C LYS A 181 5.14 8.41 -3.99
N VAL A 182 5.52 7.23 -4.45
CA VAL A 182 6.75 6.57 -3.99
C VAL A 182 7.96 7.42 -4.36
N MET A 183 8.01 7.90 -5.59
CA MET A 183 9.17 8.63 -6.10
C MET A 183 9.37 10.00 -5.45
N GLN A 184 8.29 10.71 -5.09
CA GLN A 184 8.36 11.98 -4.37
C GLN A 184 9.04 11.86 -3.00
N ASN A 185 8.98 10.70 -2.37
CA ASN A 185 9.49 10.44 -1.04
C ASN A 185 10.83 9.68 -1.01
N PHE A 186 11.43 9.43 -2.17
CA PHE A 186 12.64 8.63 -2.27
C PHE A 186 13.89 9.50 -2.34
N LYS A 187 14.83 9.28 -1.43
CA LYS A 187 16.07 10.07 -1.31
C LYS A 187 17.29 9.25 -1.74
N ALA A 188 18.22 9.86 -2.46
CA ALA A 188 19.37 9.19 -3.03
C ALA A 188 20.19 8.36 -2.01
N GLY A 189 20.33 8.84 -0.78
CA GLY A 189 21.08 8.12 0.27
C GLY A 189 20.49 6.76 0.67
N GLN A 190 19.21 6.53 0.39
CA GLN A 190 18.50 5.31 0.79
C GLN A 190 18.83 4.08 -0.07
N TYR A 191 19.53 4.24 -1.19
CA TYR A 191 19.92 3.14 -2.09
C TYR A 191 21.40 3.20 -2.52
N THR A 192 22.26 3.84 -1.73
CA THR A 192 23.68 3.97 -2.05
C THR A 192 24.57 3.00 -1.30
N LEU A 193 24.07 2.35 -0.24
CA LEU A 193 24.87 1.45 0.59
C LEU A 193 25.07 0.07 -0.05
N GLY A 194 24.18 -0.35 -0.92
CA GLY A 194 24.25 -1.66 -1.58
C GLY A 194 22.94 -2.03 -2.30
N ASP A 195 22.77 -3.31 -2.55
CA ASP A 195 21.57 -3.86 -3.19
C ASP A 195 20.34 -3.57 -2.31
N THR A 196 19.49 -2.67 -2.77
CA THR A 196 18.35 -2.16 -1.99
C THR A 196 17.03 -2.70 -2.52
N LEU A 197 16.21 -3.18 -1.58
CA LEU A 197 14.80 -3.49 -1.78
C LEU A 197 13.96 -2.33 -1.25
N LEU A 198 12.91 -2.01 -1.96
CA LEU A 198 11.93 -1.02 -1.54
C LEU A 198 10.63 -1.72 -1.14
N LEU A 199 10.21 -1.65 0.11
CA LEU A 199 8.91 -2.10 0.57
C LEU A 199 7.94 -0.90 0.57
N VAL A 200 6.85 -1.03 -0.16
CA VAL A 200 5.81 0.00 -0.31
C VAL A 200 4.51 -0.52 0.30
N ASP A 201 4.10 0.06 1.40
CA ASP A 201 2.81 -0.27 2.02
C ASP A 201 1.68 0.54 1.37
N LEU A 202 0.80 -0.14 0.67
CA LEU A 202 -0.32 0.47 -0.06
C LEU A 202 -1.62 0.54 0.74
N ARG A 203 -1.66 0.05 1.99
CA ARG A 203 -2.91 -0.05 2.76
C ARG A 203 -3.56 1.31 3.01
N GLN A 204 -2.75 2.35 3.19
CA GLN A 204 -3.24 3.72 3.36
C GLN A 204 -3.88 4.32 2.10
N LEU A 205 -3.58 3.78 0.93
CA LEU A 205 -4.16 4.22 -0.33
C LEU A 205 -5.50 3.54 -0.64
N GLY A 206 -5.82 2.47 0.06
CA GLY A 206 -6.99 1.64 -0.19
C GLY A 206 -8.09 1.70 0.88
N LEU A 207 -8.12 2.73 1.70
CA LEU A 207 -8.90 2.79 2.94
C LEU A 207 -10.41 2.54 2.79
N SER A 208 -11.02 2.86 1.66
CA SER A 208 -12.47 2.68 1.47
C SER A 208 -12.85 1.58 0.48
N ALA A 209 -11.95 1.22 -0.41
CA ALA A 209 -12.17 0.15 -1.37
C ALA A 209 -10.95 -0.76 -1.32
N LYS A 210 -11.04 -1.92 -0.70
CA LYS A 210 -9.97 -2.93 -0.72
C LYS A 210 -9.63 -3.26 -2.17
N PRO A 211 -8.70 -2.53 -2.83
CA PRO A 211 -8.45 -2.73 -4.23
C PRO A 211 -7.77 -4.08 -4.41
N ASN A 212 -8.31 -4.87 -5.29
CA ASN A 212 -7.71 -6.13 -5.68
C ASN A 212 -6.61 -5.85 -6.71
N PHE A 213 -5.38 -5.59 -6.23
CA PHE A 213 -4.26 -5.31 -7.11
C PHE A 213 -3.72 -6.58 -7.75
N SER A 214 -3.47 -6.54 -9.06
CA SER A 214 -2.85 -7.65 -9.77
C SER A 214 -1.33 -7.51 -9.88
N ALA A 215 -0.65 -8.62 -9.59
CA ALA A 215 0.79 -8.79 -9.77
C ALA A 215 1.19 -9.20 -11.20
N MET A 216 0.23 -9.37 -12.09
CA MET A 216 0.48 -9.83 -13.46
C MET A 216 0.59 -8.65 -14.42
N PRO A 217 1.41 -8.72 -15.49
CA PRO A 217 1.49 -7.66 -16.51
C PRO A 217 0.13 -7.42 -17.16
N VAL A 218 -0.54 -8.49 -17.50
CA VAL A 218 -1.95 -8.54 -17.92
C VAL A 218 -2.60 -9.77 -17.31
N TYR A 219 -3.88 -9.73 -17.05
CA TYR A 219 -4.63 -10.83 -16.44
C TYR A 219 -6.05 -10.88 -16.97
N ASN A 220 -6.66 -12.04 -16.81
CA ASN A 220 -8.08 -12.21 -17.13
C ASN A 220 -8.92 -11.78 -15.93
N GLU A 221 -9.94 -10.99 -16.20
CA GLU A 221 -10.98 -10.67 -15.23
C GLU A 221 -12.28 -11.26 -15.74
N SER A 222 -13.00 -11.97 -14.87
CA SER A 222 -14.27 -12.55 -15.22
C SER A 222 -15.38 -11.78 -14.53
N ALA A 223 -16.29 -11.21 -15.32
CA ALA A 223 -17.53 -10.65 -14.82
C ALA A 223 -18.70 -11.16 -15.66
N MET A 224 -19.75 -11.62 -15.00
CA MET A 224 -20.96 -12.15 -15.63
C MET A 224 -20.70 -13.23 -16.71
N GLY A 225 -19.69 -14.08 -16.48
CA GLY A 225 -19.34 -15.17 -17.38
C GLY A 225 -18.55 -14.78 -18.64
N LYS A 226 -18.11 -13.52 -18.75
CA LYS A 226 -17.20 -13.08 -19.81
C LYS A 226 -15.81 -12.85 -19.26
N GLN A 227 -14.81 -13.30 -20.00
CA GLN A 227 -13.40 -13.05 -19.70
C GLN A 227 -12.91 -11.82 -20.45
N CYS A 228 -12.16 -10.97 -19.77
CA CYS A 228 -11.58 -9.76 -20.33
C CYS A 228 -10.14 -9.63 -19.91
N ILE A 229 -9.33 -8.97 -20.74
CA ILE A 229 -7.94 -8.68 -20.44
C ILE A 229 -7.86 -7.36 -19.70
N CYS A 230 -7.15 -7.37 -18.56
CA CYS A 230 -6.86 -6.18 -17.77
C CYS A 230 -5.36 -6.08 -17.48
N SER A 231 -4.82 -4.86 -17.42
CA SER A 231 -3.45 -4.61 -16.97
C SER A 231 -3.37 -4.68 -15.45
N GLY A 232 -2.32 -5.34 -14.93
CA GLY A 232 -2.05 -5.42 -13.51
C GLY A 232 -1.42 -4.15 -12.97
N GLU A 233 -1.96 -3.63 -11.88
CA GLU A 233 -1.53 -2.36 -11.30
C GLU A 233 -0.13 -2.46 -10.70
N LEU A 234 0.16 -3.51 -9.92
CA LEU A 234 1.43 -3.66 -9.22
C LEU A 234 2.58 -3.97 -10.18
N TRP A 235 2.34 -4.83 -11.18
CA TRP A 235 3.35 -5.13 -12.19
C TRP A 235 3.73 -3.87 -12.97
N ASN A 236 2.75 -3.09 -13.40
CA ASN A 236 3.00 -1.85 -14.14
C ASN A 236 3.64 -0.78 -13.25
N ALA A 237 3.27 -0.67 -11.96
CA ALA A 237 3.97 0.22 -11.03
C ALA A 237 5.46 -0.15 -10.87
N ALA A 238 5.81 -1.44 -11.01
CA ALA A 238 7.21 -1.88 -10.97
C ALA A 238 7.95 -1.67 -12.29
N PHE A 239 7.35 -2.02 -13.44
CA PHE A 239 8.07 -2.23 -14.72
C PHE A 239 7.50 -1.48 -15.93
N ALA A 240 6.42 -0.72 -15.82
CA ALA A 240 5.86 -0.06 -16.97
C ALA A 240 6.86 0.89 -17.63
N GLN A 241 6.83 0.94 -18.96
CA GLN A 241 7.56 1.92 -19.77
C GLN A 241 6.59 2.96 -20.32
N VAL A 242 7.06 4.19 -20.47
CA VAL A 242 6.27 5.24 -21.07
C VAL A 242 5.76 4.80 -22.45
N GLY A 243 4.46 4.99 -22.67
CA GLY A 243 3.78 4.57 -23.91
C GLY A 243 3.15 3.18 -23.85
N ASN A 244 3.39 2.38 -22.80
CA ASN A 244 2.74 1.08 -22.66
C ASN A 244 1.22 1.23 -22.54
N PRO A 245 0.42 0.43 -23.30
CA PRO A 245 -1.02 0.46 -23.21
C PRO A 245 -1.50 -0.15 -21.89
N ILE A 246 -2.49 0.48 -21.29
CA ILE A 246 -3.19 -0.03 -20.10
C ILE A 246 -4.58 -0.47 -20.52
N TYR A 247 -4.88 -1.74 -20.29
CA TYR A 247 -6.17 -2.35 -20.58
C TYR A 247 -7.05 -2.28 -19.34
N TYR A 248 -8.34 -2.01 -19.54
CA TYR A 248 -9.32 -2.02 -18.47
C TYR A 248 -10.53 -2.87 -18.84
N PHE A 249 -11.26 -3.25 -17.80
CA PHE A 249 -12.52 -3.95 -17.95
C PHE A 249 -13.63 -2.92 -18.25
N PRO A 250 -14.25 -2.90 -19.43
CA PRO A 250 -15.32 -1.97 -19.72
C PRO A 250 -16.65 -2.45 -19.12
N MET A 251 -17.47 -1.50 -18.69
CA MET A 251 -18.81 -1.82 -18.15
C MET A 251 -19.73 -2.49 -19.18
N ASP A 252 -19.45 -2.33 -20.46
CA ASP A 252 -20.19 -2.99 -21.56
C ASP A 252 -19.74 -4.42 -21.86
N TYR A 253 -18.78 -4.93 -21.06
CA TYR A 253 -18.22 -6.28 -21.19
C TYR A 253 -17.54 -6.55 -22.53
N SER A 254 -17.10 -5.50 -23.24
CA SER A 254 -16.29 -5.69 -24.43
C SER A 254 -14.87 -6.12 -24.09
N TYR A 255 -14.26 -6.91 -24.95
CA TYR A 255 -12.96 -7.51 -24.71
C TYR A 255 -11.82 -6.50 -24.90
N GLY A 256 -11.03 -6.25 -23.82
CA GLY A 256 -9.71 -5.65 -23.92
C GLY A 256 -9.62 -4.22 -24.47
N ASN A 257 -10.43 -3.29 -23.97
CA ASN A 257 -10.29 -1.88 -24.36
C ASN A 257 -9.05 -1.25 -23.73
N ILE A 258 -8.38 -0.40 -24.49
CA ILE A 258 -7.27 0.42 -24.01
C ILE A 258 -7.84 1.62 -23.28
N GLU A 259 -7.53 1.74 -21.99
CA GLU A 259 -7.87 2.92 -21.20
C GLU A 259 -7.01 4.13 -21.60
N GLY A 260 -5.73 3.87 -21.84
CA GLY A 260 -4.77 4.88 -22.24
C GLY A 260 -3.35 4.31 -22.30
N LYS A 261 -2.37 5.22 -22.35
CA LYS A 261 -0.96 4.88 -22.33
C LYS A 261 -0.31 5.46 -21.08
N ILE A 262 0.54 4.66 -20.44
CA ILE A 262 1.29 5.08 -19.25
C ILE A 262 2.21 6.26 -19.59
N ARG A 263 2.31 7.22 -18.67
CA ARG A 263 3.12 8.44 -18.85
C ARG A 263 4.33 8.50 -17.93
N VAL A 264 4.46 7.55 -17.02
CA VAL A 264 5.58 7.45 -16.09
C VAL A 264 6.22 6.08 -16.22
N GLU A 265 7.53 6.01 -16.03
CA GLU A 265 8.21 4.73 -15.95
C GLU A 265 7.97 4.09 -14.58
N GLY A 266 7.91 2.76 -14.54
CA GLY A 266 7.81 2.00 -13.31
C GLY A 266 9.04 2.19 -12.41
N ILE A 267 8.87 1.93 -11.12
CA ILE A 267 9.89 2.18 -10.10
C ILE A 267 11.24 1.54 -10.45
N LEU A 268 11.24 0.28 -10.88
CA LEU A 268 12.48 -0.43 -11.21
C LEU A 268 13.13 0.03 -12.53
N ILE A 269 12.37 0.67 -13.40
CA ILE A 269 12.91 1.30 -14.63
C ILE A 269 13.57 2.63 -14.29
N GLN A 270 12.88 3.50 -13.52
CA GLN A 270 13.43 4.80 -13.12
C GLN A 270 14.66 4.70 -12.23
N TYR A 271 14.70 3.67 -11.37
CA TYR A 271 15.76 3.51 -10.35
C TYR A 271 16.46 2.16 -10.48
N PRO A 272 17.43 2.04 -11.42
CA PRO A 272 18.17 0.79 -11.63
C PRO A 272 18.94 0.28 -10.41
N LYS A 273 19.24 1.15 -9.45
CA LYS A 273 19.90 0.80 -8.18
C LYS A 273 18.97 0.12 -7.18
N ILE A 274 17.67 0.31 -7.31
CA ILE A 274 16.69 -0.48 -6.57
C ILE A 274 16.60 -1.84 -7.27
N ARG A 275 16.90 -2.90 -6.53
CA ARG A 275 16.98 -4.26 -7.07
C ARG A 275 15.62 -4.94 -7.10
N ALA A 276 14.77 -4.62 -6.12
CA ALA A 276 13.41 -5.13 -6.05
C ALA A 276 12.46 -4.10 -5.43
N VAL A 277 11.19 -4.20 -5.79
CA VAL A 277 10.10 -3.53 -5.09
C VAL A 277 9.13 -4.57 -4.54
N ILE A 278 8.69 -4.38 -3.31
CA ILE A 278 7.73 -5.23 -2.63
C ILE A 278 6.53 -4.35 -2.28
N PHE A 279 5.36 -4.68 -2.81
CA PHE A 279 4.12 -4.02 -2.43
C PHE A 279 3.45 -4.81 -1.30
N GLN A 280 3.11 -4.12 -0.24
CA GLN A 280 2.27 -4.65 0.82
C GLN A 280 0.85 -4.19 0.59
N THR A 281 -0.05 -5.15 0.41
CA THR A 281 -1.47 -4.91 0.19
C THR A 281 -2.28 -5.60 1.29
N GLU A 282 -3.53 -5.19 1.47
CA GLU A 282 -4.44 -5.93 2.33
C GLU A 282 -4.85 -7.23 1.64
N SER A 283 -4.72 -8.36 2.33
CA SER A 283 -5.22 -9.64 1.84
C SER A 283 -6.75 -9.62 1.83
N MET A 284 -7.37 -10.35 0.88
CA MET A 284 -8.83 -10.58 0.85
C MET A 284 -9.35 -11.25 2.13
N ASN A 285 -8.48 -11.91 2.90
CA ASN A 285 -8.76 -12.37 4.25
C ASN A 285 -8.20 -11.36 5.24
N ALA A 286 -9.05 -10.70 5.99
CA ALA A 286 -8.77 -9.55 6.88
C ALA A 286 -7.62 -9.72 7.90
N GLU A 287 -6.99 -10.89 7.98
CA GLU A 287 -5.94 -11.22 8.95
C GLU A 287 -4.54 -11.39 8.35
N LYS A 288 -4.38 -11.39 7.04
CA LYS A 288 -3.07 -11.61 6.40
C LYS A 288 -2.78 -10.53 5.36
N TYR A 289 -1.74 -9.77 5.62
CA TYR A 289 -1.19 -8.82 4.66
C TYR A 289 -0.39 -9.58 3.60
N THR A 290 -0.65 -9.31 2.33
CA THR A 290 0.03 -9.95 1.21
C THR A 290 1.21 -9.11 0.77
N LEU A 291 2.40 -9.71 0.78
CA LEU A 291 3.60 -9.14 0.17
C LEU A 291 3.76 -9.65 -1.25
N VAL A 292 3.76 -8.72 -2.20
CA VAL A 292 3.94 -8.99 -3.63
C VAL A 292 5.25 -8.39 -4.10
N GLY A 293 6.22 -9.21 -4.45
CA GLY A 293 7.58 -8.81 -4.82
C GLY A 293 7.81 -8.79 -6.33
N PHE A 294 8.63 -7.84 -6.78
CA PHE A 294 9.08 -7.71 -8.16
C PHE A 294 10.57 -7.48 -8.23
N ALA A 295 11.25 -8.22 -9.09
CA ALA A 295 12.67 -8.02 -9.42
C ALA A 295 12.90 -8.31 -10.90
N ARG A 296 14.04 -7.89 -11.43
CA ARG A 296 14.40 -8.15 -12.83
C ARG A 296 14.70 -9.64 -13.04
N THR A 297 14.34 -10.16 -14.19
CA THR A 297 14.55 -11.57 -14.57
C THR A 297 16.02 -12.00 -14.48
N ASP A 298 16.94 -11.10 -14.77
CA ASP A 298 18.38 -11.35 -14.73
C ASP A 298 18.96 -11.37 -13.30
N ASP A 299 18.19 -10.95 -12.29
CA ASP A 299 18.62 -10.96 -10.90
C ASP A 299 18.18 -12.21 -10.14
N CYS A 300 18.81 -13.34 -10.46
CA CYS A 300 18.49 -14.63 -9.86
C CYS A 300 18.61 -14.64 -8.31
N LYS A 301 19.53 -13.86 -7.73
CA LYS A 301 19.70 -13.78 -6.28
C LYS A 301 18.52 -13.06 -5.62
N MET A 302 18.13 -11.95 -6.22
CA MET A 302 16.98 -11.18 -5.72
C MET A 302 15.68 -11.97 -5.85
N MET A 303 15.49 -12.69 -6.95
CA MET A 303 14.32 -13.56 -7.14
C MET A 303 14.26 -14.68 -6.08
N LYS A 304 15.41 -15.26 -5.68
CA LYS A 304 15.45 -16.22 -4.57
C LYS A 304 15.05 -15.59 -3.24
N LEU A 305 15.56 -14.38 -2.94
CA LEU A 305 15.18 -13.65 -1.73
C LEU A 305 13.68 -13.33 -1.73
N LEU A 306 13.13 -12.81 -2.83
CA LEU A 306 11.69 -12.53 -2.94
C LEU A 306 10.84 -13.79 -2.72
N LYS A 307 11.27 -14.95 -3.25
CA LYS A 307 10.59 -16.22 -3.01
C LYS A 307 10.48 -16.59 -1.53
N VAL A 308 11.45 -16.17 -0.72
CA VAL A 308 11.45 -16.44 0.74
C VAL A 308 10.57 -15.43 1.48
N ILE A 309 10.67 -14.15 1.14
CA ILE A 309 10.04 -13.09 1.93
C ILE A 309 8.62 -12.74 1.47
N CYS A 310 8.28 -12.93 0.20
CA CYS A 310 6.97 -12.60 -0.37
C CYS A 310 6.07 -13.83 -0.48
N GLU A 311 4.77 -13.62 -0.43
CA GLU A 311 3.77 -14.66 -0.72
C GLU A 311 3.62 -14.84 -2.23
N TYR A 312 3.73 -13.73 -2.98
CA TYR A 312 3.73 -13.70 -4.44
C TYR A 312 4.94 -12.93 -4.94
N TYR A 313 5.51 -13.35 -6.04
CA TYR A 313 6.60 -12.63 -6.70
C TYR A 313 6.54 -12.83 -8.22
N ASN A 314 7.03 -11.83 -8.95
CA ASN A 314 7.07 -11.85 -10.41
C ASN A 314 8.30 -11.08 -10.91
N ASP A 315 8.57 -11.23 -12.21
CA ASP A 315 9.69 -10.56 -12.88
C ASP A 315 9.21 -9.65 -14.02
N ASP A 316 10.15 -9.01 -14.70
CA ASP A 316 9.90 -8.11 -15.83
C ASP A 316 9.64 -8.84 -17.15
N SER A 317 9.68 -10.19 -17.16
CA SER A 317 9.37 -10.94 -18.36
C SER A 317 7.87 -10.90 -18.66
N ASN A 318 7.52 -10.49 -19.86
CA ASN A 318 6.14 -10.55 -20.36
C ASN A 318 5.66 -11.98 -20.61
N SER A 319 6.50 -13.00 -20.38
CA SER A 319 6.20 -14.39 -20.68
C SER A 319 5.19 -15.03 -19.74
N ARG A 320 5.04 -14.48 -18.53
CA ARG A 320 4.00 -14.90 -17.57
C ARG A 320 2.68 -14.16 -17.79
N ARG A 321 2.31 -13.99 -19.00
CA ARG A 321 0.95 -13.60 -19.30
C ARG A 321 0.05 -14.73 -18.82
N MET A 322 -0.69 -14.52 -17.72
CA MET A 322 -1.77 -15.44 -17.33
C MET A 322 -2.88 -15.38 -18.37
N TYR A 323 -2.48 -15.59 -19.62
CA TYR A 323 -3.45 -15.66 -20.57
C TYR A 323 -3.95 -17.00 -20.76
N LEU A 324 -5.17 -17.07 -20.92
CA LEU A 324 -5.76 -17.78 -22.06
C LEU A 324 -5.22 -19.20 -22.26
N GLU A 325 -4.55 -19.78 -21.27
CA GLU A 325 -4.48 -21.22 -21.15
C GLU A 325 -5.82 -21.66 -20.57
N ASN A 326 -6.74 -21.87 -21.50
CA ASN A 326 -7.94 -22.65 -21.25
C ASN A 326 -7.57 -24.11 -21.12
#